data_e63ead493c87f7d65592d3cbe487bc30
#
_entry.id   e63ead493c87f7d65592d3cbe487bc30
#
_cell.length_a   1.000
_cell.length_b   1.000
_cell.length_c   1.000
_cell.angle_alpha   90.00
_cell.angle_beta   90.00
_cell.angle_gamma   90.00
#
_symmetry.space_group_name_H-M   'P 1'
#
loop_
_entity.id
_entity.type
_entity.pdbx_description
1 polymer ?
#
loop_
_entity_poly.entity_id
_entity_poly.type
_entity_poly.pdbx_seq_one_letter_code
_entity_poly.pdbx_strand_id
1 'polypeptide(L)'
;MKSTHLLPCLACAALLSACATDGGTLRSDGQPKVTLERALADADSAIAAGQTDKAQTILKNASATYPADKAPWLHLAQIKFDRASYGEAIMNALEALQRDPNDKLGNSIVAVSGLRLSTKALADLSQQNNLNGSLRSEAKDLAKLLRASLGEDVLVPAAGASVAKQPAAARKAAPHAAHGKDATPSGTDDAFSGLK
;
A
#
# COMPACT_ATOMS: atom_id res chain seq x y z
N MET A 1 12.55 73.11 47.69
CA MET A 1 13.01 72.41 46.50
C MET A 1 13.16 70.92 46.80
N LYS A 2 12.09 70.16 46.85
CA LYS A 2 12.10 68.69 47.06
C LYS A 2 10.68 68.20 46.75
N SER A 3 10.42 67.54 45.60
CA SER A 3 9.25 66.66 45.43
C SER A 3 8.90 66.46 43.95
N THR A 4 9.87 66.07 43.12
CA THR A 4 9.54 65.79 41.70
C THR A 4 9.97 64.40 41.23
N HIS A 5 10.45 63.50 42.13
CA HIS A 5 10.94 62.18 41.79
C HIS A 5 10.05 61.01 42.23
N LEU A 6 8.90 61.27 42.89
CA LEU A 6 8.02 60.25 43.40
C LEU A 6 6.89 59.84 42.42
N LEU A 7 6.61 60.67 41.43
CA LEU A 7 5.54 60.36 40.48
C LEU A 7 5.83 59.25 39.43
N PRO A 8 7.10 59.08 38.94
CA PRO A 8 7.31 58.02 37.94
C PRO A 8 7.31 56.59 38.52
N CYS A 9 7.57 56.43 39.85
CA CYS A 9 7.55 55.09 40.47
C CYS A 9 6.12 54.54 40.71
N LEU A 10 5.12 55.41 40.88
CA LEU A 10 3.74 54.97 41.07
C LEU A 10 3.13 54.52 39.73
N ALA A 11 3.56 55.09 38.60
CA ALA A 11 3.04 54.69 37.29
C ALA A 11 3.57 53.32 36.83
N CYS A 12 4.78 52.92 37.23
CA CYS A 12 5.35 51.61 36.91
C CYS A 12 4.73 50.47 37.76
N ALA A 13 4.29 50.78 39.00
CA ALA A 13 3.67 49.76 39.85
C ALA A 13 2.25 49.39 39.38
N ALA A 14 1.53 50.31 38.69
CA ALA A 14 0.20 50.04 38.16
C ALA A 14 0.20 49.16 36.88
N LEU A 15 1.32 49.07 36.16
CA LEU A 15 1.41 48.25 34.94
C LEU A 15 1.77 46.78 35.24
N LEU A 16 2.27 46.46 36.41
CA LEU A 16 2.62 45.08 36.80
C LEU A 16 1.48 44.29 37.44
N SER A 17 0.40 44.96 37.83
CA SER A 17 -0.76 44.29 38.42
C SER A 17 -1.80 43.81 37.40
N ALA A 18 -1.64 44.09 36.12
CA ALA A 18 -2.53 43.63 35.05
C ALA A 18 -2.29 42.17 34.60
N CYS A 19 -1.22 41.52 35.07
CA CYS A 19 -0.89 40.15 34.69
C CYS A 19 -1.29 39.08 35.73
N ALA A 20 -1.95 39.44 36.82
CA ALA A 20 -2.20 38.51 37.93
C ALA A 20 -3.68 38.14 38.17
N THR A 21 -4.58 38.48 37.24
CA THR A 21 -5.97 38.07 37.34
C THR A 21 -6.49 37.60 35.98
N ASP A 22 -5.90 36.56 35.47
CA ASP A 22 -6.67 35.64 34.66
C ASP A 22 -6.19 34.21 34.96
N GLY A 23 -6.77 33.64 36.02
CA GLY A 23 -6.83 32.20 36.22
C GLY A 23 -7.72 31.57 35.15
N GLY A 24 -7.73 32.16 33.96
CA GLY A 24 -8.21 31.53 32.75
C GLY A 24 -7.27 30.39 32.45
N THR A 25 -7.72 29.15 32.70
CA THR A 25 -7.23 27.97 32.01
C THR A 25 -6.71 28.42 30.67
N LEU A 26 -5.41 28.18 30.41
CA LEU A 26 -4.87 28.18 29.07
C LEU A 26 -5.82 27.29 28.27
N ARG A 27 -6.82 27.91 27.64
CA ARG A 27 -7.42 27.37 26.45
C ARG A 27 -6.24 27.29 25.49
N SER A 28 -5.52 26.19 25.59
CA SER A 28 -4.92 25.58 24.42
C SER A 28 -5.99 25.72 23.37
N ASP A 29 -5.76 26.54 22.35
CA ASP A 29 -6.63 26.62 21.19
C ASP A 29 -6.85 25.20 20.73
N GLY A 30 -7.88 24.59 21.29
CA GLY A 30 -8.30 23.24 20.99
C GLY A 30 -9.05 23.29 19.69
N GLN A 31 -8.31 23.47 18.60
CA GLN A 31 -8.75 22.76 17.42
C GLN A 31 -8.85 21.31 17.85
N PRO A 32 -10.06 20.71 17.78
CA PRO A 32 -10.23 19.32 18.17
C PRO A 32 -9.18 18.54 17.38
N LYS A 33 -8.23 17.90 18.11
CA LYS A 33 -7.24 17.03 17.46
C LYS A 33 -8.05 16.06 16.63
N VAL A 34 -7.93 16.15 15.33
CA VAL A 34 -8.62 15.26 14.41
C VAL A 34 -8.22 13.86 14.83
N THR A 35 -9.17 13.04 15.28
CA THR A 35 -8.88 11.66 15.66
C THR A 35 -8.38 10.88 14.44
N LEU A 36 -7.64 9.80 14.67
CA LEU A 36 -7.14 8.96 13.59
C LEU A 36 -8.30 8.47 12.71
N GLU A 37 -9.38 7.97 13.32
CA GLU A 37 -10.56 7.48 12.62
C GLU A 37 -11.18 8.55 11.73
N ARG A 38 -11.23 9.78 12.23
CA ARG A 38 -11.74 10.90 11.45
C ARG A 38 -10.83 11.23 10.28
N ALA A 39 -9.52 11.23 10.49
CA ALA A 39 -8.56 11.47 9.40
C ALA A 39 -8.64 10.39 8.31
N LEU A 40 -8.78 9.12 8.70
CA LEU A 40 -8.96 8.03 7.75
C LEU A 40 -10.26 8.18 6.96
N ALA A 41 -11.39 8.46 7.64
CA ALA A 41 -12.68 8.67 6.97
C ALA A 41 -12.67 9.88 6.02
N ASP A 42 -12.01 10.98 6.40
CA ASP A 42 -11.85 12.16 5.55
C ASP A 42 -10.97 11.85 4.31
N ALA A 43 -9.93 11.01 4.48
CA ALA A 43 -9.11 10.53 3.37
C ALA A 43 -9.90 9.63 2.42
N ASP A 44 -10.68 8.68 2.92
CA ASP A 44 -11.53 7.82 2.11
C ASP A 44 -12.57 8.62 1.33
N SER A 45 -13.17 9.61 1.97
CA SER A 45 -14.10 10.55 1.32
C SER A 45 -13.43 11.33 0.19
N ALA A 46 -12.19 11.76 0.39
CA ALA A 46 -11.41 12.44 -0.64
C ALA A 46 -11.05 11.50 -1.80
N ILE A 47 -10.73 10.23 -1.52
CA ILE A 47 -10.49 9.20 -2.56
C ILE A 47 -11.75 9.00 -3.39
N ALA A 48 -12.91 8.80 -2.74
CA ALA A 48 -14.19 8.60 -3.40
C ALA A 48 -14.57 9.81 -4.29
N ALA A 49 -14.17 11.02 -3.90
CA ALA A 49 -14.35 12.24 -4.70
C ALA A 49 -13.28 12.45 -5.79
N GLY A 50 -12.36 11.50 -6.00
CA GLY A 50 -11.25 11.63 -6.95
C GLY A 50 -10.15 12.60 -6.52
N GLN A 51 -10.20 13.12 -5.29
CA GLN A 51 -9.24 14.09 -4.73
C GLN A 51 -8.05 13.37 -4.08
N THR A 52 -7.36 12.54 -4.85
CA THR A 52 -6.29 11.66 -4.33
C THR A 52 -5.16 12.43 -3.65
N ASP A 53 -4.77 13.60 -4.16
CA ASP A 53 -3.68 14.38 -3.57
C ASP A 53 -4.07 14.97 -2.20
N LYS A 54 -5.35 15.33 -2.04
CA LYS A 54 -5.91 15.73 -0.75
C LYS A 54 -5.89 14.56 0.24
N ALA A 55 -6.33 13.38 -0.20
CA ALA A 55 -6.27 12.17 0.63
C ALA A 55 -4.84 11.88 1.10
N GLN A 56 -3.85 11.93 0.20
CA GLN A 56 -2.45 11.75 0.56
C GLN A 56 -1.97 12.77 1.58
N THR A 57 -2.39 14.03 1.47
CA THR A 57 -2.03 15.08 2.43
C THR A 57 -2.62 14.78 3.81
N ILE A 58 -3.90 14.39 3.88
CA ILE A 58 -4.56 14.00 5.13
C ILE A 58 -3.83 12.82 5.78
N LEU A 59 -3.52 11.78 5.00
CA LEU A 59 -2.86 10.56 5.49
C LEU A 59 -1.42 10.83 5.96
N LYS A 60 -0.65 11.68 5.26
CA LYS A 60 0.68 12.10 5.71
C LYS A 60 0.63 12.84 7.04
N ASN A 61 -0.34 13.72 7.21
CA ASN A 61 -0.54 14.42 8.49
C ASN A 61 -0.95 13.44 9.59
N ALA A 62 -1.81 12.47 9.28
CA ALA A 62 -2.21 11.42 10.20
C ALA A 62 -1.03 10.54 10.61
N SER A 63 -0.16 10.13 9.66
CA SER A 63 1.03 9.34 9.98
C SER A 63 2.05 10.07 10.84
N ALA A 64 2.15 11.40 10.71
CA ALA A 64 3.00 12.23 11.56
C ALA A 64 2.39 12.41 12.97
N THR A 65 1.06 12.50 13.07
CA THR A 65 0.35 12.68 14.34
C THR A 65 0.24 11.38 15.13
N TYR A 66 0.09 10.25 14.42
CA TYR A 66 -0.08 8.90 14.98
C TYR A 66 1.02 7.96 14.47
N PRO A 67 2.29 8.20 14.82
CA PRO A 67 3.43 7.49 14.21
C PRO A 67 3.48 5.99 14.54
N ALA A 68 2.81 5.56 15.60
CA ALA A 68 2.73 4.15 15.99
C ALA A 68 1.63 3.37 15.26
N ASP A 69 0.72 4.06 14.59
CA ASP A 69 -0.38 3.39 13.89
C ASP A 69 0.00 3.06 12.44
N LYS A 70 -0.36 1.85 12.01
CA LYS A 70 -0.08 1.37 10.66
C LYS A 70 -1.06 1.90 9.61
N ALA A 71 -2.30 2.24 10.01
CA ALA A 71 -3.38 2.49 9.07
C ALA A 71 -3.10 3.63 8.08
N PRO A 72 -2.57 4.81 8.47
CA PRO A 72 -2.25 5.85 7.51
C PRO A 72 -1.25 5.39 6.45
N TRP A 73 -0.27 4.58 6.84
CA TRP A 73 0.75 4.04 5.94
C TRP A 73 0.19 3.02 4.96
N LEU A 74 -0.74 2.16 5.41
CA LEU A 74 -1.43 1.22 4.54
C LEU A 74 -2.28 1.94 3.50
N HIS A 75 -3.05 2.96 3.89
CA HIS A 75 -3.83 3.76 2.96
C HIS A 75 -2.93 4.49 1.93
N LEU A 76 -1.79 5.04 2.36
CA LEU A 76 -0.81 5.64 1.44
C LEU A 76 -0.25 4.60 0.48
N ALA A 77 0.09 3.40 0.98
CA ALA A 77 0.59 2.30 0.16
C ALA A 77 -0.44 1.88 -0.90
N GLN A 78 -1.72 1.76 -0.50
CA GLN A 78 -2.82 1.42 -1.40
C GLN A 78 -2.97 2.47 -2.52
N ILE A 79 -3.04 3.75 -2.18
CA ILE A 79 -3.13 4.84 -3.16
C ILE A 79 -1.97 4.77 -4.17
N LYS A 80 -0.76 4.51 -3.69
CA LYS A 80 0.43 4.39 -4.57
C LYS A 80 0.37 3.16 -5.45
N PHE A 81 -0.11 2.05 -4.91
CA PHE A 81 -0.31 0.80 -5.65
C PHE A 81 -1.32 0.98 -6.79
N ASP A 82 -2.48 1.59 -6.51
CA ASP A 82 -3.55 1.82 -7.48
C ASP A 82 -3.11 2.76 -8.62
N ARG A 83 -2.17 3.66 -8.34
CA ARG A 83 -1.54 4.55 -9.32
C ARG A 83 -0.34 3.93 -10.04
N ALA A 84 -0.09 2.64 -9.86
CA ALA A 84 1.07 1.92 -10.39
C ALA A 84 2.44 2.53 -9.97
N SER A 85 2.46 3.34 -8.91
CA SER A 85 3.68 3.88 -8.31
C SER A 85 4.28 2.84 -7.35
N TYR A 86 4.66 1.67 -7.88
CA TYR A 86 5.00 0.48 -7.10
C TYR A 86 6.16 0.69 -6.13
N GLY A 87 7.17 1.51 -6.49
CA GLY A 87 8.28 1.81 -5.59
C GLY A 87 7.81 2.55 -4.33
N GLU A 88 6.95 3.57 -4.49
CA GLU A 88 6.39 4.31 -3.37
C GLU A 88 5.38 3.46 -2.58
N ALA A 89 4.63 2.57 -3.25
CA ALA A 89 3.74 1.62 -2.58
C ALA A 89 4.52 0.70 -1.64
N ILE A 90 5.65 0.14 -2.09
CA ILE A 90 6.52 -0.69 -1.26
C ILE A 90 7.03 0.12 -0.05
N MET A 91 7.52 1.33 -0.24
CA MET A 91 8.05 2.15 0.85
C MET A 91 6.98 2.37 1.95
N ASN A 92 5.78 2.78 1.57
CA ASN A 92 4.70 3.00 2.53
C ASN A 92 4.22 1.69 3.18
N ALA A 93 4.16 0.59 2.43
CA ALA A 93 3.80 -0.71 2.99
C ALA A 93 4.84 -1.21 4.00
N LEU A 94 6.13 -1.02 3.75
CA LEU A 94 7.19 -1.35 4.70
C LEU A 94 7.08 -0.51 5.99
N GLU A 95 6.72 0.77 5.89
CA GLU A 95 6.43 1.60 7.07
C GLU A 95 5.27 1.02 7.91
N ALA A 96 4.22 0.52 7.25
CA ALA A 96 3.14 -0.16 7.96
C ALA A 96 3.61 -1.46 8.61
N LEU A 97 4.43 -2.25 7.91
CA LEU A 97 4.95 -3.53 8.41
C LEU A 97 5.95 -3.38 9.56
N GLN A 98 6.63 -2.24 9.70
CA GLN A 98 7.41 -1.95 10.91
C GLN A 98 6.54 -1.88 12.16
N ARG A 99 5.27 -1.53 12.02
CA ARG A 99 4.28 -1.41 13.12
C ARG A 99 3.51 -2.70 13.34
N ASP A 100 3.22 -3.42 12.27
CA ASP A 100 2.59 -4.74 12.29
C ASP A 100 3.22 -5.65 11.22
N PRO A 101 4.24 -6.43 11.56
CA PRO A 101 4.92 -7.31 10.60
C PRO A 101 4.03 -8.39 9.97
N ASN A 102 2.90 -8.69 10.60
CA ASN A 102 1.96 -9.72 10.14
C ASN A 102 0.79 -9.14 9.32
N ASP A 103 0.82 -7.85 9.00
CA ASP A 103 -0.23 -7.23 8.20
C ASP A 103 -0.28 -7.84 6.81
N LYS A 104 -1.42 -8.46 6.49
CA LYS A 104 -1.60 -9.18 5.21
C LYS A 104 -1.62 -8.23 4.03
N LEU A 105 -2.26 -7.07 4.18
CA LEU A 105 -2.36 -6.08 3.11
C LEU A 105 -0.99 -5.48 2.81
N GLY A 106 -0.24 -5.08 3.84
CA GLY A 106 1.12 -4.59 3.70
C GLY A 106 2.03 -5.58 2.97
N ASN A 107 2.02 -6.85 3.42
CA ASN A 107 2.78 -7.92 2.79
C ASN A 107 2.35 -8.17 1.34
N SER A 108 1.05 -8.13 1.04
CA SER A 108 0.53 -8.30 -0.33
C SER A 108 0.98 -7.16 -1.26
N ILE A 109 0.91 -5.91 -0.79
CA ILE A 109 1.37 -4.75 -1.56
C ILE A 109 2.86 -4.86 -1.87
N VAL A 110 3.69 -5.23 -0.88
CA VAL A 110 5.15 -5.42 -1.09
C VAL A 110 5.40 -6.51 -2.13
N ALA A 111 4.78 -7.67 -1.97
CA ALA A 111 4.99 -8.81 -2.87
C ALA A 111 4.59 -8.49 -4.31
N VAL A 112 3.38 -7.99 -4.52
CA VAL A 112 2.85 -7.73 -5.87
C VAL A 112 3.57 -6.55 -6.54
N SER A 113 3.82 -5.47 -5.79
CA SER A 113 4.57 -4.32 -6.32
C SER A 113 5.99 -4.71 -6.71
N GLY A 114 6.66 -5.52 -5.88
CA GLY A 114 8.00 -6.03 -6.17
C GLY A 114 8.04 -6.88 -7.43
N LEU A 115 7.08 -7.79 -7.60
CA LEU A 115 6.96 -8.59 -8.82
C LEU A 115 6.74 -7.73 -10.07
N ARG A 116 5.86 -6.73 -10.00
CA ARG A 116 5.59 -5.83 -11.14
C ARG A 116 6.81 -5.01 -11.51
N LEU A 117 7.56 -4.48 -10.53
CA LEU A 117 8.82 -3.77 -10.78
C LEU A 117 9.88 -4.69 -11.39
N SER A 118 10.05 -5.89 -10.84
CA SER A 118 11.02 -6.86 -11.35
C SER A 118 10.70 -7.29 -12.78
N THR A 119 9.44 -7.57 -13.06
CA THR A 119 8.99 -7.95 -14.40
C THR A 119 9.24 -6.83 -15.41
N LYS A 120 8.93 -5.59 -15.04
CA LYS A 120 9.21 -4.42 -15.89
C LYS A 120 10.71 -4.28 -16.16
N ALA A 121 11.54 -4.33 -15.12
CA ALA A 121 12.99 -4.19 -15.24
C ALA A 121 13.60 -5.28 -16.12
N LEU A 122 13.16 -6.55 -15.98
CA LEU A 122 13.61 -7.65 -16.82
C LEU A 122 13.18 -7.46 -18.28
N ALA A 123 11.98 -6.94 -18.52
CA ALA A 123 11.52 -6.62 -19.87
C ALA A 123 12.39 -5.52 -20.51
N ASP A 124 12.66 -4.44 -19.78
CA ASP A 124 13.50 -3.33 -20.25
C ASP A 124 14.93 -3.82 -20.58
N LEU A 125 15.52 -4.64 -19.69
CA LEU A 125 16.85 -5.24 -19.93
C LEU A 125 16.86 -6.19 -21.13
N SER A 126 15.79 -6.95 -21.32
CA SER A 126 15.65 -7.85 -22.48
C SER A 126 15.60 -7.07 -23.79
N GLN A 127 14.86 -5.95 -23.83
CA GLN A 127 14.78 -5.07 -25.00
C GLN A 127 16.15 -4.43 -25.34
N GLN A 128 16.94 -4.11 -24.33
CA GLN A 128 18.29 -3.56 -24.50
C GLN A 128 19.34 -4.61 -24.84
N ASN A 129 18.96 -5.88 -24.99
CA ASN A 129 19.87 -7.04 -25.15
C ASN A 129 20.94 -7.16 -24.03
N ASN A 130 20.67 -6.58 -22.85
CA ASN A 130 21.56 -6.57 -21.69
C ASN A 130 21.27 -7.68 -20.69
N LEU A 131 20.38 -8.63 -21.02
CA LEU A 131 20.09 -9.77 -20.17
C LEU A 131 21.21 -10.81 -20.32
N ASN A 132 22.33 -10.59 -19.64
CA ASN A 132 23.50 -11.49 -19.66
C ASN A 132 23.23 -12.81 -18.91
N GLY A 133 24.14 -13.80 -19.06
CA GLY A 133 23.94 -15.16 -18.57
C GLY A 133 23.70 -15.26 -17.07
N SER A 134 24.43 -14.49 -16.24
CA SER A 134 24.30 -14.53 -14.76
C SER A 134 22.95 -13.99 -14.31
N LEU A 135 22.55 -12.81 -14.78
CA LEU A 135 21.28 -12.20 -14.44
C LEU A 135 20.09 -13.06 -14.89
N ARG A 136 20.21 -13.67 -16.06
CA ARG A 136 19.18 -14.59 -16.58
C ARG A 136 19.05 -15.85 -15.70
N SER A 137 20.18 -16.41 -15.23
CA SER A 137 20.17 -17.55 -14.33
C SER A 137 19.50 -17.20 -13.00
N GLU A 138 19.88 -16.09 -12.39
CA GLU A 138 19.31 -15.63 -11.13
C GLU A 138 17.80 -15.39 -11.25
N ALA A 139 17.35 -14.72 -12.32
CA ALA A 139 15.92 -14.50 -12.57
C ALA A 139 15.14 -15.82 -12.69
N LYS A 140 15.74 -16.85 -13.34
CA LYS A 140 15.12 -18.18 -13.43
C LYS A 140 15.05 -18.88 -12.07
N ASP A 141 16.07 -18.75 -11.25
CA ASP A 141 16.11 -19.39 -9.93
C ASP A 141 15.12 -18.72 -8.97
N LEU A 142 14.99 -17.40 -8.99
CA LEU A 142 13.95 -16.67 -8.27
C LEU A 142 12.54 -17.07 -8.74
N ALA A 143 12.34 -17.23 -10.06
CA ALA A 143 11.06 -17.68 -10.59
C ALA A 143 10.70 -19.10 -10.14
N LYS A 144 11.68 -20.02 -9.98
CA LYS A 144 11.45 -21.35 -9.41
C LYS A 144 11.05 -21.27 -7.94
N LEU A 145 11.76 -20.45 -7.14
CA LEU A 145 11.44 -20.25 -5.74
C LEU A 145 10.02 -19.68 -5.56
N LEU A 146 9.63 -18.73 -6.42
CA LEU A 146 8.30 -18.16 -6.39
C LEU A 146 7.23 -19.20 -6.69
N ARG A 147 7.40 -20.04 -7.72
CA ARG A 147 6.47 -21.13 -8.02
C ARG A 147 6.35 -22.13 -6.87
N ALA A 148 7.49 -22.52 -6.28
CA ALA A 148 7.49 -23.41 -5.13
C ALA A 148 6.73 -22.80 -3.94
N SER A 149 6.87 -21.49 -3.68
CA SER A 149 6.16 -20.81 -2.59
C SER A 149 4.65 -20.70 -2.83
N LEU A 150 4.22 -20.70 -4.10
CA LEU A 150 2.81 -20.69 -4.48
C LEU A 150 2.19 -22.12 -4.55
N GLY A 151 2.98 -23.15 -4.29
CA GLY A 151 2.53 -24.54 -4.40
C GLY A 151 2.34 -25.03 -5.85
N GLU A 152 2.85 -24.28 -6.83
CA GLU A 152 2.81 -24.66 -8.24
C GLU A 152 4.00 -25.57 -8.57
N ASP A 153 3.91 -26.84 -8.23
CA ASP A 153 4.82 -27.86 -8.74
C ASP A 153 4.52 -28.10 -10.23
N VAL A 154 5.44 -27.59 -11.03
CA VAL A 154 5.70 -27.89 -12.47
C VAL A 154 4.54 -28.49 -13.26
N LEU A 155 3.63 -27.67 -13.75
CA LEU A 155 2.68 -28.05 -14.79
C LEU A 155 3.22 -27.79 -16.23
N VAL A 156 4.50 -27.46 -16.39
CA VAL A 156 5.11 -27.31 -17.71
C VAL A 156 5.94 -28.57 -17.97
N PRO A 157 5.52 -29.45 -18.91
CA PRO A 157 6.40 -30.53 -19.37
C PRO A 157 7.71 -29.92 -19.84
N ALA A 158 8.85 -30.46 -19.39
CA ALA A 158 10.15 -30.07 -19.91
C ALA A 158 10.08 -30.17 -21.45
N ALA A 159 10.36 -29.05 -22.14
CA ALA A 159 10.45 -29.04 -23.60
C ALA A 159 11.54 -30.03 -24.01
N GLY A 160 11.16 -31.25 -24.32
CA GLY A 160 12.08 -32.36 -24.63
C GLY A 160 11.53 -33.76 -24.38
N ALA A 161 10.38 -33.92 -23.68
CA ALA A 161 9.72 -35.23 -23.62
C ALA A 161 9.08 -35.49 -25.00
N SER A 162 9.79 -36.21 -25.87
CA SER A 162 9.30 -36.74 -27.12
C SER A 162 7.95 -37.41 -26.91
N VAL A 163 6.97 -36.97 -27.69
CA VAL A 163 5.67 -37.62 -27.85
C VAL A 163 5.95 -39.09 -28.22
N ALA A 164 5.88 -39.97 -27.20
CA ALA A 164 5.81 -41.41 -27.45
C ALA A 164 4.47 -41.65 -28.17
N LYS A 165 4.57 -42.04 -29.46
CA LYS A 165 3.45 -42.49 -30.27
C LYS A 165 2.63 -43.53 -29.50
N GLN A 166 1.43 -43.16 -29.10
CA GLN A 166 0.42 -44.15 -28.69
C GLN A 166 -0.03 -44.91 -29.96
N PRO A 167 -0.07 -46.25 -29.92
CA PRO A 167 -0.60 -47.04 -31.03
C PRO A 167 -2.11 -46.81 -31.14
N ALA A 168 -2.54 -46.57 -32.35
CA ALA A 168 -3.94 -46.47 -32.73
C ALA A 168 -4.65 -47.81 -32.46
N ALA A 169 -5.62 -47.80 -31.53
CA ALA A 169 -6.58 -48.91 -31.38
C ALA A 169 -8.00 -48.38 -31.59
N ALA A 170 -8.52 -48.82 -32.75
CA ALA A 170 -9.87 -49.11 -33.10
C ALA A 170 -11.02 -48.14 -32.71
N ARG A 171 -11.49 -47.41 -33.69
CA ARG A 171 -12.84 -46.85 -33.80
C ARG A 171 -13.89 -47.93 -33.60
N LYS A 172 -14.88 -47.72 -32.72
CA LYS A 172 -16.23 -48.21 -32.90
C LYS A 172 -17.20 -47.02 -32.74
N ALA A 173 -18.09 -46.94 -33.71
CA ALA A 173 -19.00 -45.83 -33.98
C ALA A 173 -20.27 -45.90 -33.15
N ALA A 174 -20.74 -44.72 -32.74
CA ALA A 174 -22.10 -44.15 -32.73
C ALA A 174 -23.19 -44.73 -31.80
N PRO A 175 -24.36 -44.06 -31.54
CA PRO A 175 -24.81 -42.72 -31.99
C PRO A 175 -25.38 -41.78 -30.89
N HIS A 176 -25.60 -40.55 -31.28
CA HIS A 176 -26.52 -39.49 -30.84
C HIS A 176 -27.44 -39.67 -29.63
N ALA A 177 -27.41 -38.71 -28.72
CA ALA A 177 -28.61 -37.98 -28.28
C ALA A 177 -28.22 -36.64 -27.66
N ALA A 178 -29.04 -35.65 -27.95
CA ALA A 178 -28.89 -34.23 -27.70
C ALA A 178 -29.29 -33.83 -26.27
N HIS A 179 -29.01 -32.55 -25.97
CA HIS A 179 -29.61 -31.65 -24.98
C HIS A 179 -28.89 -31.48 -23.66
N GLY A 180 -28.58 -30.20 -23.43
CA GLY A 180 -28.74 -29.56 -22.13
C GLY A 180 -27.63 -28.64 -21.71
N LYS A 181 -27.72 -27.39 -22.09
CA LYS A 181 -27.52 -26.12 -21.35
C LYS A 181 -26.49 -26.03 -20.21
N ASP A 182 -25.65 -25.03 -20.38
CA ASP A 182 -25.20 -24.03 -19.40
C ASP A 182 -24.64 -24.51 -18.04
N ALA A 183 -23.35 -24.43 -17.92
CA ALA A 183 -22.71 -23.98 -16.67
C ALA A 183 -21.34 -23.43 -16.99
N THR A 184 -21.23 -22.13 -17.03
CA THR A 184 -19.99 -21.37 -16.93
C THR A 184 -19.44 -21.55 -15.53
N PRO A 185 -18.24 -22.01 -15.30
CA PRO A 185 -17.57 -21.80 -14.02
C PRO A 185 -16.94 -20.40 -14.06
N SER A 186 -17.69 -19.42 -13.62
CA SER A 186 -17.17 -18.16 -13.11
C SER A 186 -16.58 -18.45 -11.74
N GLY A 187 -15.29 -18.39 -11.63
CA GLY A 187 -14.57 -18.58 -10.37
C GLY A 187 -13.11 -18.19 -10.55
N THR A 188 -12.90 -16.98 -11.03
CA THR A 188 -11.64 -16.29 -10.71
C THR A 188 -11.84 -15.73 -9.31
N ASP A 189 -11.46 -16.50 -8.31
CA ASP A 189 -11.18 -15.96 -6.98
C ASP A 189 -10.05 -14.95 -7.14
N ASP A 190 -10.47 -13.71 -7.30
CA ASP A 190 -9.55 -12.57 -7.41
C ASP A 190 -8.88 -12.41 -6.06
N ALA A 191 -7.64 -12.89 -5.94
CA ALA A 191 -6.81 -12.81 -4.74
C ALA A 191 -6.62 -11.35 -4.26
N PHE A 192 -7.11 -10.39 -5.05
CA PHE A 192 -7.00 -8.96 -4.81
C PHE A 192 -8.36 -8.27 -4.55
N SER A 193 -9.45 -9.02 -4.33
CA SER A 193 -10.74 -8.41 -4.00
C SER A 193 -10.72 -7.60 -2.68
N GLY A 194 -9.71 -7.82 -1.84
CA GLY A 194 -9.46 -7.06 -0.62
C GLY A 194 -8.62 -5.79 -0.80
N LEU A 195 -8.17 -5.48 -2.01
CA LEU A 195 -7.35 -4.30 -2.32
C LEU A 195 -8.16 -3.13 -2.94
N LYS A 196 -9.49 -3.25 -2.92
CA LYS A 196 -10.39 -2.16 -3.29
C LYS A 196 -11.07 -1.57 -2.08
#